data_6c228d09fae638b5af738cb51ed88ff1
#
_entry.id   6c228d09fae638b5af738cb51ed88ff1
#
_cell.length_a   1.000
_cell.length_b   1.000
_cell.length_c   1.000
_cell.angle_alpha   90.00
_cell.angle_beta   90.00
_cell.angle_gamma   90.00
#
_symmetry.space_group_name_H-M   'P 1'
#
loop_
_entity.id
_entity.type
_entity.pdbx_description
1 polymer ?
#
loop_
_entity_poly.entity_id
_entity_poly.type
_entity_poly.pdbx_seq_one_letter_code
_entity_poly.pdbx_strand_id
1 'polypeptide(L)'
;LQFKRYMLLSGLVLLLGITFINRFYKFSETNLPKEENDFTLMSYNVRLFNLYEWLPQNDVPEQISKLIEEQKPDILCLQEFSPSDRVNTKMFPFSYVKLYGGKNKYGQAIYSKYKIIDEGEIEFPNSSNNVIFADIVKEKDTIRVYSMHLQSIKISTDIHEEIDEAKSKFIFKRLSEAFTLQQHQAELIKAHFETCKHPKIICGDLNNSAFSYVYRTIKGDLKDAFEEAGTGFGKSYNFKYYPARIDYVFVENTINVKQFKTIDTFFQSDHFPQIARCSFVK
;
A
#
# COMPACT_ATOMS: atom_id res chain seq x y z
N LEU A 1 -44.33 17.20 -11.48
CA LEU A 1 -43.38 18.19 -10.93
C LEU A 1 -42.46 17.57 -9.85
N GLN A 2 -42.95 16.70 -8.96
CA GLN A 2 -42.13 16.06 -7.91
C GLN A 2 -41.01 15.18 -8.50
N PHE A 3 -41.27 14.35 -9.49
CA PHE A 3 -40.25 13.50 -10.16
C PHE A 3 -39.08 14.31 -10.71
N LYS A 4 -39.32 15.48 -11.29
CA LYS A 4 -38.25 16.34 -11.82
C LYS A 4 -37.31 16.87 -10.72
N ARG A 5 -37.84 17.16 -9.52
CA ARG A 5 -37.04 17.62 -8.38
C ARG A 5 -36.11 16.51 -7.85
N TYR A 6 -36.60 15.25 -7.77
CA TYR A 6 -35.76 14.12 -7.40
C TYR A 6 -34.67 13.81 -8.43
N MET A 7 -35.01 13.92 -9.74
CA MET A 7 -34.00 13.80 -10.81
C MET A 7 -32.90 14.86 -10.70
N LEU A 8 -33.27 16.13 -10.42
CA LEU A 8 -32.29 17.19 -10.22
C LEU A 8 -31.41 16.93 -8.99
N LEU A 9 -31.99 16.47 -7.89
CA LEU A 9 -31.23 16.10 -6.68
C LEU A 9 -30.26 14.94 -6.97
N SER A 10 -30.73 13.89 -7.62
CA SER A 10 -29.88 12.76 -8.02
C SER A 10 -28.76 13.20 -8.97
N GLY A 11 -29.07 14.05 -9.94
CA GLY A 11 -28.10 14.65 -10.85
C GLY A 11 -27.03 15.46 -10.11
N LEU A 12 -27.45 16.28 -9.13
CA LEU A 12 -26.52 17.04 -8.29
C LEU A 12 -25.59 16.12 -7.46
N VAL A 13 -26.14 15.09 -6.85
CA VAL A 13 -25.34 14.11 -6.07
C VAL A 13 -24.33 13.40 -6.97
N LEU A 14 -24.74 12.99 -8.18
CA LEU A 14 -23.83 12.39 -9.16
C LEU A 14 -22.72 13.36 -9.57
N LEU A 15 -23.06 14.62 -9.84
CA LEU A 15 -22.07 15.66 -10.20
C LEU A 15 -21.06 15.89 -9.07
N LEU A 16 -21.51 15.96 -7.83
CA LEU A 16 -20.62 16.05 -6.67
C LEU A 16 -19.75 14.79 -6.53
N GLY A 17 -20.28 13.60 -6.85
CA GLY A 17 -19.57 12.34 -6.83
C GLY A 17 -18.44 12.23 -7.86
N ILE A 18 -18.55 12.94 -8.99
CA ILE A 18 -17.52 12.91 -10.07
C ILE A 18 -16.13 13.30 -9.54
N THR A 19 -16.06 14.24 -8.58
CA THR A 19 -14.77 14.67 -7.99
C THR A 19 -14.02 13.54 -7.26
N PHE A 20 -14.73 12.48 -6.86
CA PHE A 20 -14.18 11.33 -6.16
C PHE A 20 -13.95 10.11 -7.04
N ILE A 21 -14.40 10.16 -8.30
CA ILE A 21 -14.38 8.98 -9.18
C ILE A 21 -12.96 8.47 -9.41
N ASN A 22 -11.97 9.35 -9.53
CA ASN A 22 -10.58 9.00 -9.76
C ASN A 22 -9.95 8.22 -8.61
N ARG A 23 -10.51 8.30 -7.39
CA ARG A 23 -10.07 7.50 -6.24
C ARG A 23 -10.56 6.07 -6.32
N PHE A 24 -11.61 5.82 -7.08
CA PHE A 24 -12.26 4.52 -7.20
C PHE A 24 -11.99 3.86 -8.54
N TYR A 25 -12.00 4.64 -9.63
CA TYR A 25 -11.82 4.14 -10.98
C TYR A 25 -11.10 5.14 -11.87
N LYS A 26 -10.10 4.66 -12.62
CA LYS A 26 -9.36 5.42 -13.63
C LYS A 26 -9.71 4.90 -15.02
N PHE A 27 -10.19 5.78 -15.88
CA PHE A 27 -10.60 5.46 -17.25
C PHE A 27 -9.44 5.25 -18.22
N SER A 28 -8.27 5.86 -17.92
CA SER A 28 -7.11 5.81 -18.79
C SER A 28 -5.82 5.63 -17.99
N GLU A 29 -4.96 4.74 -18.44
CA GLU A 29 -3.61 4.58 -17.93
C GLU A 29 -2.71 5.74 -18.40
N THR A 30 -1.81 6.19 -17.54
CA THR A 30 -0.69 7.02 -17.93
C THR A 30 0.57 6.15 -17.96
N ASN A 31 1.20 6.08 -19.11
CA ASN A 31 2.47 5.35 -19.30
C ASN A 31 3.40 6.20 -20.17
N LEU A 32 4.14 7.10 -19.53
CA LEU A 32 5.11 7.95 -20.20
C LEU A 32 6.35 7.15 -20.64
N PRO A 33 7.09 7.60 -21.65
CA PRO A 33 8.34 6.96 -22.06
C PRO A 33 9.30 6.80 -20.88
N LYS A 34 10.05 5.69 -20.87
CA LYS A 34 11.09 5.45 -19.86
C LYS A 34 12.30 6.34 -20.19
N GLU A 35 12.80 7.02 -19.16
CA GLU A 35 14.02 7.82 -19.21
C GLU A 35 15.11 7.24 -18.29
N GLU A 36 16.37 7.65 -18.52
CA GLU A 36 17.52 7.14 -17.77
C GLU A 36 17.41 7.41 -16.26
N ASN A 37 16.87 8.58 -15.90
CA ASN A 37 16.72 9.00 -14.50
C ASN A 37 15.48 8.45 -13.81
N ASP A 38 14.68 7.62 -14.49
CA ASP A 38 13.54 6.95 -13.85
C ASP A 38 14.02 5.93 -12.83
N PHE A 39 13.18 5.71 -11.82
CA PHE A 39 13.32 4.60 -10.87
C PHE A 39 11.98 3.93 -10.64
N THR A 40 12.03 2.68 -10.26
CA THR A 40 10.84 1.86 -10.00
C THR A 40 10.79 1.46 -8.54
N LEU A 41 9.61 1.65 -7.94
CA LEU A 41 9.29 1.17 -6.60
C LEU A 41 8.21 0.10 -6.70
N MET A 42 8.42 -1.03 -6.04
CA MET A 42 7.43 -2.08 -5.86
C MET A 42 7.06 -2.17 -4.38
N SER A 43 5.77 -2.19 -4.08
CA SER A 43 5.21 -2.41 -2.75
C SER A 43 4.33 -3.65 -2.76
N TYR A 44 4.52 -4.54 -1.78
CA TYR A 44 3.78 -5.79 -1.74
C TYR A 44 3.63 -6.33 -0.31
N ASN A 45 2.40 -6.50 0.16
CA ASN A 45 2.11 -7.31 1.33
C ASN A 45 2.17 -8.80 0.94
N VAL A 46 3.21 -9.50 1.39
CA VAL A 46 3.53 -10.87 0.98
C VAL A 46 2.91 -11.94 1.87
N ARG A 47 2.09 -11.54 2.84
CA ARG A 47 1.40 -12.46 3.74
C ARG A 47 2.31 -13.58 4.25
N LEU A 48 3.45 -13.18 4.83
CA LEU A 48 4.48 -14.06 5.39
C LEU A 48 4.99 -15.14 4.41
N PHE A 49 4.90 -14.89 3.09
CA PHE A 49 5.27 -15.88 2.06
C PHE A 49 4.57 -17.24 2.25
N ASN A 50 3.29 -17.22 2.65
CA ASN A 50 2.48 -18.42 2.90
C ASN A 50 3.01 -19.32 4.05
N LEU A 51 3.70 -18.74 5.04
CA LEU A 51 4.31 -19.47 6.17
C LEU A 51 3.32 -20.39 6.92
N TYR A 52 2.04 -20.01 6.95
CA TYR A 52 0.98 -20.76 7.62
C TYR A 52 0.09 -21.55 6.65
N GLU A 53 0.55 -21.78 5.41
CA GLU A 53 -0.11 -22.63 4.42
C GLU A 53 -1.56 -22.22 4.10
N TRP A 54 -1.85 -20.91 4.05
CA TRP A 54 -3.16 -20.39 3.63
C TRP A 54 -3.50 -20.74 2.17
N LEU A 55 -2.46 -20.83 1.34
CA LEU A 55 -2.55 -21.33 -0.04
C LEU A 55 -2.01 -22.76 -0.09
N PRO A 56 -2.63 -23.63 -0.89
CA PRO A 56 -2.18 -25.03 -1.01
C PRO A 56 -0.85 -25.21 -1.74
N GLN A 57 -0.35 -24.17 -2.45
CA GLN A 57 0.90 -24.20 -3.18
C GLN A 57 2.09 -24.08 -2.22
N ASN A 58 3.09 -24.94 -2.40
CA ASN A 58 4.30 -24.96 -1.56
C ASN A 58 5.41 -24.04 -2.11
N ASP A 59 5.27 -23.53 -3.32
CA ASP A 59 6.27 -22.73 -4.06
C ASP A 59 5.96 -21.22 -4.08
N VAL A 60 5.09 -20.76 -3.18
CA VAL A 60 4.70 -19.35 -3.07
C VAL A 60 5.91 -18.42 -2.93
N PRO A 61 6.91 -18.70 -2.05
CA PRO A 61 8.09 -17.85 -1.95
C PRO A 61 8.88 -17.75 -3.27
N GLU A 62 9.06 -18.87 -3.99
CA GLU A 62 9.76 -18.90 -5.27
C GLU A 62 9.01 -18.13 -6.35
N GLN A 63 7.69 -18.25 -6.40
CA GLN A 63 6.87 -17.50 -7.36
C GLN A 63 6.94 -15.99 -7.08
N ILE A 64 6.91 -15.57 -5.82
CA ILE A 64 7.12 -14.17 -5.45
C ILE A 64 8.54 -13.72 -5.81
N SER A 65 9.57 -14.55 -5.54
CA SER A 65 10.95 -14.27 -5.94
C SER A 65 11.07 -14.07 -7.44
N LYS A 66 10.47 -14.95 -8.24
CA LYS A 66 10.45 -14.85 -9.70
C LYS A 66 9.78 -13.57 -10.19
N LEU A 67 8.63 -13.18 -9.58
CA LEU A 67 7.99 -11.93 -9.91
C LEU A 67 8.92 -10.73 -9.65
N ILE A 68 9.59 -10.69 -8.50
CA ILE A 68 10.55 -9.63 -8.16
C ILE A 68 11.69 -9.58 -9.20
N GLU A 69 12.21 -10.73 -9.60
CA GLU A 69 13.27 -10.85 -10.63
C GLU A 69 12.78 -10.39 -12.02
N GLU A 70 11.53 -10.67 -12.38
CA GLU A 70 10.94 -10.23 -13.65
C GLU A 70 10.66 -8.72 -13.67
N GLN A 71 10.13 -8.17 -12.59
CA GLN A 71 9.81 -6.74 -12.49
C GLN A 71 11.04 -5.87 -12.27
N LYS A 72 12.12 -6.41 -11.67
CA LYS A 72 13.41 -5.75 -11.43
C LYS A 72 13.28 -4.37 -10.78
N PRO A 73 12.48 -4.19 -9.73
CA PRO A 73 12.32 -2.89 -9.11
C PRO A 73 13.66 -2.35 -8.61
N ASP A 74 13.79 -1.02 -8.52
CA ASP A 74 14.97 -0.39 -7.94
C ASP A 74 14.85 -0.29 -6.42
N ILE A 75 13.61 -0.17 -5.93
CA ILE A 75 13.24 -0.16 -4.51
C ILE A 75 12.09 -1.15 -4.31
N LEU A 76 12.22 -2.02 -3.31
CA LEU A 76 11.22 -3.03 -2.99
C LEU A 76 10.83 -2.89 -1.51
N CYS A 77 9.54 -2.67 -1.25
CA CYS A 77 8.95 -2.59 0.08
C CYS A 77 8.03 -3.79 0.30
N LEU A 78 8.32 -4.58 1.34
CA LEU A 78 7.55 -5.77 1.67
C LEU A 78 6.89 -5.60 3.05
N GLN A 79 5.58 -5.76 3.12
CA GLN A 79 4.79 -5.83 4.35
C GLN A 79 4.49 -7.30 4.65
N GLU A 80 4.21 -7.60 5.91
CA GLU A 80 4.08 -8.98 6.40
C GLU A 80 5.23 -9.87 5.91
N PHE A 81 6.44 -9.32 6.01
CA PHE A 81 7.66 -10.01 5.60
C PHE A 81 8.10 -11.01 6.66
N SER A 82 8.50 -12.20 6.24
CA SER A 82 9.19 -13.19 7.06
C SER A 82 10.47 -13.63 6.32
N PRO A 83 11.64 -13.72 7.00
CA PRO A 83 12.86 -14.16 6.34
C PRO A 83 12.68 -15.53 5.67
N SER A 84 13.11 -15.65 4.42
CA SER A 84 13.04 -16.89 3.65
C SER A 84 14.21 -17.00 2.68
N ASP A 85 14.97 -18.08 2.78
CA ASP A 85 16.08 -18.37 1.88
C ASP A 85 15.61 -18.70 0.44
N ARG A 86 14.30 -18.91 0.27
CA ARG A 86 13.64 -19.22 -1.00
C ARG A 86 13.34 -17.98 -1.83
N VAL A 87 13.53 -16.77 -1.25
CA VAL A 87 13.32 -15.47 -1.93
C VAL A 87 14.67 -14.83 -2.22
N ASN A 88 14.96 -14.64 -3.51
CA ASN A 88 16.22 -14.07 -3.94
C ASN A 88 16.18 -12.53 -3.91
N THR A 89 16.87 -11.96 -2.93
CA THR A 89 17.03 -10.50 -2.77
C THR A 89 18.44 -9.99 -3.13
N LYS A 90 19.31 -10.84 -3.71
CA LYS A 90 20.72 -10.52 -4.03
C LYS A 90 20.90 -9.36 -5.01
N MET A 91 19.86 -9.04 -5.78
CA MET A 91 19.87 -7.88 -6.68
C MET A 91 19.86 -6.53 -5.95
N PHE A 92 19.59 -6.53 -4.65
CA PHE A 92 19.54 -5.33 -3.81
C PHE A 92 20.74 -5.33 -2.84
N PRO A 93 21.78 -4.53 -3.12
CA PRO A 93 22.95 -4.44 -2.24
C PRO A 93 22.68 -3.75 -0.91
N PHE A 94 21.55 -3.03 -0.78
CA PHE A 94 21.18 -2.33 0.43
C PHE A 94 19.79 -2.76 0.90
N SER A 95 19.62 -2.88 2.22
CA SER A 95 18.34 -3.24 2.81
C SER A 95 18.21 -2.75 4.24
N TYR A 96 16.99 -2.40 4.62
CA TYR A 96 16.58 -2.24 6.01
C TYR A 96 15.44 -3.21 6.30
N VAL A 97 15.64 -4.06 7.32
CA VAL A 97 14.68 -5.11 7.70
C VAL A 97 14.37 -4.97 9.18
N LYS A 98 13.11 -4.75 9.53
CA LYS A 98 12.66 -4.71 10.92
C LYS A 98 11.72 -5.88 11.18
N LEU A 99 12.09 -6.69 12.14
CA LEU A 99 11.38 -7.92 12.50
C LEU A 99 10.99 -7.90 13.97
N TYR A 100 9.84 -8.50 14.24
CA TYR A 100 9.30 -8.76 15.57
C TYR A 100 9.03 -10.24 15.76
N GLY A 101 8.67 -10.62 16.99
CA GLY A 101 8.35 -12.00 17.35
C GLY A 101 9.53 -12.80 17.84
N GLY A 102 9.24 -14.00 18.33
CA GLY A 102 10.21 -14.93 18.89
C GLY A 102 10.74 -15.93 17.85
N LYS A 103 10.16 -17.15 17.85
CA LYS A 103 10.57 -18.24 16.93
C LYS A 103 10.22 -17.91 15.48
N ASN A 104 9.02 -17.42 15.22
CA ASN A 104 8.58 -16.97 13.90
C ASN A 104 8.70 -15.45 13.85
N LYS A 105 9.72 -14.97 13.15
CA LYS A 105 9.96 -13.53 12.97
C LYS A 105 9.19 -13.02 11.77
N TYR A 106 8.55 -11.88 11.96
CA TYR A 106 7.81 -11.20 10.90
C TYR A 106 7.92 -9.68 11.06
N GLY A 107 7.69 -8.96 10.00
CA GLY A 107 7.75 -7.50 10.04
C GLY A 107 7.69 -6.89 8.65
N GLN A 108 8.60 -5.99 8.38
CA GLN A 108 8.69 -5.30 7.11
C GLN A 108 10.13 -5.24 6.62
N ALA A 109 10.30 -5.08 5.30
CA ALA A 109 11.59 -4.92 4.67
C ALA A 109 11.54 -3.85 3.57
N ILE A 110 12.60 -3.04 3.50
CA ILE A 110 12.91 -2.15 2.39
C ILE A 110 14.23 -2.63 1.79
N TYR A 111 14.20 -3.01 0.51
CA TYR A 111 15.38 -3.37 -0.27
C TYR A 111 15.63 -2.30 -1.34
N SER A 112 16.87 -1.98 -1.61
CA SER A 112 17.23 -0.94 -2.56
C SER A 112 18.48 -1.29 -3.37
N LYS A 113 18.47 -0.95 -4.67
CA LYS A 113 19.68 -0.92 -5.50
C LYS A 113 20.56 0.30 -5.19
N TYR A 114 19.96 1.34 -4.60
CA TYR A 114 20.62 2.56 -4.24
C TYR A 114 21.01 2.56 -2.77
N LYS A 115 22.05 3.34 -2.44
CA LYS A 115 22.58 3.40 -1.06
C LYS A 115 21.54 3.94 -0.09
N ILE A 116 21.35 3.23 1.03
CA ILE A 116 20.62 3.69 2.21
C ILE A 116 21.60 4.43 3.11
N ILE A 117 21.26 5.64 3.57
CA ILE A 117 22.10 6.51 4.41
C ILE A 117 21.54 6.77 5.79
N ASP A 118 20.22 6.58 5.96
CA ASP A 118 19.51 6.63 7.24
C ASP A 118 18.31 5.70 7.19
N GLU A 119 17.92 5.14 8.33
CA GLU A 119 16.83 4.19 8.44
C GLU A 119 16.21 4.21 9.84
N GLY A 120 14.96 3.81 9.95
CA GLY A 120 14.28 3.78 11.23
C GLY A 120 12.84 3.30 11.14
N GLU A 121 12.14 3.42 12.25
CA GLU A 121 10.75 3.00 12.35
C GLU A 121 9.89 3.98 13.14
N ILE A 122 8.59 3.92 12.90
CA ILE A 122 7.54 4.53 13.71
C ILE A 122 6.80 3.40 14.38
N GLU A 123 7.06 3.19 15.67
CA GLU A 123 6.37 2.18 16.47
C GLU A 123 4.97 2.65 16.84
N PHE A 124 4.03 1.71 16.82
CA PHE A 124 2.67 1.96 17.27
C PHE A 124 2.44 1.30 18.63
N PRO A 125 2.05 2.06 19.65
CA PRO A 125 1.78 1.52 20.97
C PRO A 125 0.76 0.38 20.93
N ASN A 126 1.09 -0.74 21.60
CA ASN A 126 0.21 -1.91 21.70
C ASN A 126 -0.20 -2.55 20.37
N SER A 127 0.61 -2.43 19.33
CA SER A 127 0.38 -3.00 18.01
C SER A 127 1.63 -3.73 17.52
N SER A 128 1.44 -4.80 16.76
CA SER A 128 2.50 -5.45 15.98
C SER A 128 2.67 -4.83 14.59
N ASN A 129 1.83 -3.88 14.24
CA ASN A 129 1.94 -3.09 13.04
C ASN A 129 2.90 -1.92 13.28
N ASN A 130 3.56 -1.46 12.25
CA ASN A 130 4.51 -0.35 12.30
C ASN A 130 4.64 0.33 10.93
N VAL A 131 5.46 1.36 10.87
CA VAL A 131 6.01 1.92 9.65
C VAL A 131 7.52 1.87 9.75
N ILE A 132 8.19 1.43 8.71
CA ILE A 132 9.63 1.56 8.57
C ILE A 132 9.97 2.57 7.49
N PHE A 133 11.14 3.21 7.59
CA PHE A 133 11.60 4.12 6.55
C PHE A 133 13.09 3.95 6.26
N ALA A 134 13.48 4.36 5.06
CA ALA A 134 14.86 4.44 4.63
C ALA A 134 15.09 5.70 3.80
N ASP A 135 16.20 6.41 4.05
CA ASP A 135 16.69 7.50 3.22
C ASP A 135 17.60 6.93 2.14
N ILE A 136 17.15 7.02 0.91
CA ILE A 136 17.76 6.39 -0.25
C ILE A 136 18.36 7.47 -1.15
N VAL A 137 19.63 7.34 -1.48
CA VAL A 137 20.36 8.25 -2.36
C VAL A 137 20.38 7.72 -3.78
N LYS A 138 19.70 8.42 -4.69
CA LYS A 138 19.80 8.20 -6.13
C LYS A 138 20.52 9.38 -6.77
N GLU A 139 21.73 9.14 -7.25
CA GLU A 139 22.63 10.18 -7.79
C GLU A 139 22.91 11.29 -6.76
N LYS A 140 22.38 12.50 -6.96
CA LYS A 140 22.51 13.65 -6.06
C LYS A 140 21.29 13.88 -5.18
N ASP A 141 20.21 13.17 -5.43
CA ASP A 141 18.93 13.35 -4.75
C ASP A 141 18.75 12.28 -3.67
N THR A 142 18.18 12.70 -2.55
CA THR A 142 17.81 11.79 -1.46
C THR A 142 16.29 11.76 -1.34
N ILE A 143 15.72 10.58 -1.26
CA ILE A 143 14.29 10.37 -0.98
C ILE A 143 14.13 9.54 0.28
N ARG A 144 13.14 9.89 1.12
CA ARG A 144 12.70 9.03 2.22
C ARG A 144 11.56 8.15 1.74
N VAL A 145 11.79 6.84 1.77
CA VAL A 145 10.78 5.83 1.43
C VAL A 145 10.24 5.24 2.72
N TYR A 146 8.92 5.31 2.89
CA TYR A 146 8.19 4.70 4.00
C TYR A 146 7.47 3.45 3.50
N SER A 147 7.62 2.34 4.23
CA SER A 147 6.81 1.13 4.09
C SER A 147 5.87 1.05 5.28
N MET A 148 4.56 1.02 5.01
CA MET A 148 3.52 1.06 6.04
C MET A 148 2.73 -0.24 6.10
N HIS A 149 2.40 -0.66 7.32
CA HIS A 149 1.38 -1.67 7.57
C HIS A 149 0.56 -1.25 8.79
N LEU A 150 -0.65 -0.75 8.55
CA LEU A 150 -1.55 -0.26 9.59
C LEU A 150 -2.41 -1.39 10.15
N GLN A 151 -3.09 -1.09 11.26
CA GLN A 151 -3.94 -2.04 11.97
C GLN A 151 -4.97 -2.69 11.05
N SER A 152 -4.95 -4.02 10.98
CA SER A 152 -5.96 -4.80 10.28
C SER A 152 -7.27 -4.86 11.07
N ILE A 153 -8.40 -4.89 10.36
CA ILE A 153 -9.73 -5.05 10.94
C ILE A 153 -9.92 -6.46 11.52
N LYS A 154 -9.15 -7.46 11.02
CA LYS A 154 -9.20 -8.87 11.46
C LYS A 154 -10.61 -9.48 11.39
N ILE A 155 -11.36 -9.17 10.35
CA ILE A 155 -12.64 -9.78 10.03
C ILE A 155 -12.40 -10.78 8.90
N SER A 156 -12.80 -12.06 9.11
CA SER A 156 -12.75 -13.04 8.03
C SER A 156 -13.66 -12.62 6.89
N THR A 157 -13.16 -12.69 5.67
CA THR A 157 -13.92 -12.41 4.45
C THR A 157 -14.84 -13.57 4.06
N ASP A 158 -14.68 -14.75 4.68
CA ASP A 158 -15.49 -15.94 4.44
C ASP A 158 -16.77 -15.96 5.31
N ILE A 159 -17.51 -14.85 5.30
CA ILE A 159 -18.80 -14.77 5.99
C ILE A 159 -19.85 -15.46 5.13
N HIS A 160 -19.93 -16.79 5.23
CA HIS A 160 -20.97 -17.61 4.58
C HIS A 160 -22.22 -17.78 5.45
N GLU A 161 -22.21 -17.33 6.69
CA GLU A 161 -23.31 -17.46 7.64
C GLU A 161 -24.21 -16.22 7.61
N GLU A 162 -25.50 -16.43 7.91
CA GLU A 162 -26.43 -15.32 8.10
C GLU A 162 -25.91 -14.35 9.16
N ILE A 163 -25.98 -13.06 8.84
CA ILE A 163 -25.56 -11.99 9.75
C ILE A 163 -26.73 -11.72 10.70
N ASP A 164 -26.68 -12.27 11.89
CA ASP A 164 -27.60 -11.95 12.98
C ASP A 164 -27.22 -10.64 13.69
N GLU A 165 -28.04 -10.24 14.65
CA GLU A 165 -27.82 -8.99 15.41
C GLU A 165 -26.54 -9.04 16.26
N ALA A 166 -26.20 -10.22 16.84
CA ALA A 166 -25.02 -10.39 17.67
C ALA A 166 -23.74 -10.27 16.82
N LYS A 167 -23.73 -10.89 15.66
CA LYS A 167 -22.62 -10.84 14.69
C LYS A 167 -22.46 -9.42 14.13
N SER A 168 -23.56 -8.72 13.84
CA SER A 168 -23.53 -7.32 13.42
C SER A 168 -22.91 -6.42 14.48
N LYS A 169 -23.29 -6.56 15.76
CA LYS A 169 -22.69 -5.81 16.88
C LYS A 169 -21.21 -6.13 17.06
N PHE A 170 -20.81 -7.39 16.91
CA PHE A 170 -19.41 -7.81 16.98
C PHE A 170 -18.57 -7.17 15.87
N ILE A 171 -19.06 -7.23 14.62
CA ILE A 171 -18.40 -6.61 13.45
C ILE A 171 -18.26 -5.10 13.67
N PHE A 172 -19.33 -4.42 14.08
CA PHE A 172 -19.31 -2.98 14.35
C PHE A 172 -18.27 -2.61 15.41
N LYS A 173 -18.21 -3.36 16.53
CA LYS A 173 -17.22 -3.16 17.58
C LYS A 173 -15.80 -3.30 17.04
N ARG A 174 -15.52 -4.36 16.27
CA ARG A 174 -14.20 -4.60 15.64
C ARG A 174 -13.80 -3.48 14.69
N LEU A 175 -14.73 -3.02 13.84
CA LEU A 175 -14.49 -1.89 12.94
C LEU A 175 -14.17 -0.62 13.72
N SER A 176 -14.95 -0.32 14.75
CA SER A 176 -14.75 0.87 15.60
C SER A 176 -13.38 0.86 16.29
N GLU A 177 -13.00 -0.26 16.88
CA GLU A 177 -11.69 -0.45 17.54
C GLU A 177 -10.55 -0.29 16.53
N ALA A 178 -10.63 -0.95 15.37
CA ALA A 178 -9.61 -0.87 14.33
C ALA A 178 -9.47 0.56 13.78
N PHE A 179 -10.57 1.23 13.49
CA PHE A 179 -10.55 2.60 12.96
C PHE A 179 -10.00 3.63 13.98
N THR A 180 -10.28 3.44 15.27
CA THR A 180 -9.69 4.26 16.33
C THR A 180 -8.18 4.08 16.39
N LEU A 181 -7.69 2.85 16.35
CA LEU A 181 -6.26 2.56 16.32
C LEU A 181 -5.60 3.13 15.06
N GLN A 182 -6.20 2.92 13.90
CA GLN A 182 -5.69 3.45 12.62
C GLN A 182 -5.65 4.99 12.60
N GLN A 183 -6.63 5.66 13.23
CA GLN A 183 -6.60 7.12 13.37
C GLN A 183 -5.34 7.57 14.13
N HIS A 184 -5.07 6.99 15.30
CA HIS A 184 -3.87 7.32 16.08
C HIS A 184 -2.58 7.01 15.32
N GLN A 185 -2.55 5.87 14.61
CA GLN A 185 -1.42 5.51 13.76
C GLN A 185 -1.18 6.55 12.66
N ALA A 186 -2.25 6.99 11.98
CA ALA A 186 -2.16 8.00 10.93
C ALA A 186 -1.68 9.36 11.46
N GLU A 187 -2.10 9.75 12.66
CA GLU A 187 -1.67 10.99 13.32
C GLU A 187 -0.17 10.94 13.70
N LEU A 188 0.31 9.81 14.23
CA LEU A 188 1.74 9.60 14.53
C LEU A 188 2.60 9.64 13.25
N ILE A 189 2.14 9.00 12.17
CA ILE A 189 2.81 9.02 10.87
C ILE A 189 2.89 10.46 10.35
N LYS A 190 1.78 11.19 10.36
CA LYS A 190 1.73 12.58 9.90
C LYS A 190 2.71 13.46 10.68
N ALA A 191 2.74 13.35 12.00
CA ALA A 191 3.68 14.09 12.84
C ALA A 191 5.14 13.77 12.47
N HIS A 192 5.45 12.50 12.17
CA HIS A 192 6.79 12.12 11.72
C HIS A 192 7.13 12.69 10.33
N PHE A 193 6.15 12.77 9.40
CA PHE A 193 6.37 13.36 8.08
C PHE A 193 6.78 14.84 8.16
N GLU A 194 6.27 15.57 9.14
CA GLU A 194 6.61 16.99 9.35
C GLU A 194 8.08 17.19 9.75
N THR A 195 8.73 16.17 10.30
CA THR A 195 10.15 16.20 10.64
C THR A 195 11.07 15.85 9.47
N CYS A 196 10.53 15.25 8.41
CA CYS A 196 11.29 14.81 7.26
C CYS A 196 11.65 15.95 6.32
N LYS A 197 12.93 16.11 6.02
CA LYS A 197 13.45 17.15 5.12
C LYS A 197 13.57 16.70 3.66
N HIS A 198 13.49 15.41 3.41
CA HIS A 198 13.63 14.83 2.07
C HIS A 198 12.25 14.67 1.41
N PRO A 199 12.18 14.76 0.07
CA PRO A 199 11.01 14.28 -0.66
C PRO A 199 10.61 12.88 -0.21
N LYS A 200 9.30 12.63 -0.10
CA LYS A 200 8.77 11.38 0.46
C LYS A 200 8.07 10.54 -0.59
N ILE A 201 8.29 9.24 -0.50
CA ILE A 201 7.43 8.21 -1.09
C ILE A 201 6.91 7.35 0.06
N ILE A 202 5.61 7.17 0.10
CA ILE A 202 4.94 6.38 1.13
C ILE A 202 4.21 5.25 0.43
N CYS A 203 4.48 4.00 0.80
CA CYS A 203 3.80 2.85 0.22
C CYS A 203 3.40 1.83 1.28
N GLY A 204 2.47 0.95 0.94
CA GLY A 204 2.08 -0.18 1.76
C GLY A 204 0.59 -0.23 2.08
N ASP A 205 0.28 -1.10 3.03
CA ASP A 205 -1.07 -1.49 3.42
C ASP A 205 -1.63 -0.55 4.50
N LEU A 206 -2.61 0.25 4.14
CA LEU A 206 -3.36 1.10 5.06
C LEU A 206 -4.51 0.36 5.75
N ASN A 207 -4.85 -0.85 5.28
CA ASN A 207 -6.01 -1.60 5.76
C ASN A 207 -7.32 -0.79 5.74
N ASN A 208 -7.42 0.23 4.88
CA ASN A 208 -8.58 1.12 4.77
C ASN A 208 -8.73 1.69 3.35
N SER A 209 -9.94 2.14 3.01
CA SER A 209 -10.26 2.64 1.68
C SER A 209 -9.79 4.07 1.42
N ALA A 210 -9.74 4.48 0.14
CA ALA A 210 -9.39 5.83 -0.30
C ALA A 210 -10.40 6.93 0.16
N PHE A 211 -11.52 6.53 0.76
CA PHE A 211 -12.53 7.44 1.30
C PHE A 211 -12.41 7.65 2.82
N SER A 212 -11.48 6.96 3.48
CA SER A 212 -11.30 6.98 4.93
C SER A 212 -10.61 8.25 5.44
N TYR A 213 -10.74 8.48 6.74
CA TYR A 213 -9.97 9.50 7.45
C TYR A 213 -8.46 9.23 7.36
N VAL A 214 -8.08 7.97 7.52
CA VAL A 214 -6.68 7.50 7.48
C VAL A 214 -6.02 7.85 6.16
N TYR A 215 -6.67 7.49 5.05
CA TYR A 215 -6.18 7.83 3.71
C TYR A 215 -5.97 9.34 3.55
N ARG A 216 -6.97 10.15 3.95
CA ARG A 216 -6.89 11.62 3.83
C ARG A 216 -5.77 12.20 4.69
N THR A 217 -5.58 11.68 5.91
CA THR A 217 -4.56 12.16 6.85
C THR A 217 -3.16 11.85 6.35
N ILE A 218 -2.92 10.62 5.86
CA ILE A 218 -1.61 10.19 5.36
C ILE A 218 -1.31 10.81 4.00
N LYS A 219 -2.28 10.80 3.08
CA LYS A 219 -2.11 11.40 1.76
C LYS A 219 -1.82 12.91 1.88
N GLY A 220 -2.59 13.65 2.67
CA GLY A 220 -2.45 15.10 2.75
C GLY A 220 -2.34 15.73 1.34
N ASP A 221 -1.25 16.47 1.10
CA ASP A 221 -0.95 17.12 -0.18
C ASP A 221 -0.15 16.23 -1.15
N LEU A 222 0.15 14.97 -0.78
CA LEU A 222 0.84 14.03 -1.64
C LEU A 222 -0.04 13.60 -2.82
N LYS A 223 0.59 13.20 -3.93
CA LYS A 223 -0.10 12.58 -5.08
C LYS A 223 -0.30 11.09 -4.82
N ASP A 224 -1.47 10.56 -5.11
CA ASP A 224 -1.72 9.11 -5.15
C ASP A 224 -1.30 8.58 -6.53
N ALA A 225 -0.34 7.67 -6.57
CA ALA A 225 0.22 7.13 -7.81
C ALA A 225 -0.85 6.46 -8.70
N PHE A 226 -1.86 5.83 -8.09
CA PHE A 226 -3.00 5.30 -8.83
C PHE A 226 -3.85 6.42 -9.46
N GLU A 227 -4.14 7.50 -8.73
CA GLU A 227 -4.88 8.65 -9.27
C GLU A 227 -4.10 9.33 -10.40
N GLU A 228 -2.77 9.35 -10.34
CA GLU A 228 -1.91 9.96 -11.37
C GLU A 228 -1.81 9.09 -12.63
N ALA A 229 -1.51 7.79 -12.49
CA ALA A 229 -1.08 6.97 -13.61
C ALA A 229 -1.70 5.56 -13.67
N GLY A 230 -2.63 5.23 -12.76
CA GLY A 230 -3.28 3.93 -12.72
C GLY A 230 -4.36 3.74 -13.79
N THR A 231 -4.98 2.55 -13.79
CA THR A 231 -6.13 2.22 -14.64
C THR A 231 -7.08 1.26 -13.92
N GLY A 232 -8.35 1.27 -14.34
CA GLY A 232 -9.38 0.42 -13.73
C GLY A 232 -9.68 0.79 -12.29
N PHE A 233 -9.91 -0.22 -11.45
CA PHE A 233 -10.22 -0.04 -10.03
C PHE A 233 -9.00 0.04 -9.12
N GLY A 234 -7.80 -0.27 -9.61
CA GLY A 234 -6.59 -0.34 -8.78
C GLY A 234 -6.70 -1.36 -7.65
N LYS A 235 -7.44 -2.46 -7.88
CA LYS A 235 -7.67 -3.52 -6.91
C LYS A 235 -6.35 -4.03 -6.33
N SER A 236 -6.13 -3.80 -5.03
CA SER A 236 -4.89 -4.21 -4.35
C SER A 236 -5.09 -5.34 -3.36
N TYR A 237 -6.33 -5.69 -3.04
CA TYR A 237 -6.69 -6.77 -2.13
C TYR A 237 -7.70 -7.73 -2.78
N ASN A 238 -7.49 -9.02 -2.60
CA ASN A 238 -8.34 -10.06 -3.20
C ASN A 238 -9.66 -10.25 -2.44
N PHE A 239 -10.48 -9.20 -2.44
CA PHE A 239 -11.80 -9.25 -1.85
C PHE A 239 -12.84 -9.72 -2.86
N LYS A 240 -13.72 -10.63 -2.43
CA LYS A 240 -14.69 -11.31 -3.29
C LYS A 240 -15.80 -10.39 -3.81
N TYR A 241 -16.22 -9.41 -3.00
CA TYR A 241 -17.49 -8.70 -3.20
C TYR A 241 -17.33 -7.39 -3.97
N TYR A 242 -16.15 -6.74 -3.92
CA TYR A 242 -15.85 -5.53 -4.67
C TYR A 242 -14.34 -5.36 -4.86
N PRO A 243 -13.91 -4.55 -5.85
CA PRO A 243 -12.49 -4.30 -6.07
C PRO A 243 -11.91 -3.43 -4.96
N ALA A 244 -11.44 -4.06 -3.87
CA ALA A 244 -10.87 -3.37 -2.73
C ALA A 244 -9.49 -2.83 -3.05
N ARG A 245 -9.27 -1.53 -2.75
CA ARG A 245 -7.97 -0.88 -2.78
C ARG A 245 -7.65 -0.40 -1.37
N ILE A 246 -6.70 -1.06 -0.72
CA ILE A 246 -6.26 -0.81 0.65
C ILE A 246 -4.75 -0.62 0.75
N ASP A 247 -4.01 -0.95 -0.32
CA ASP A 247 -2.60 -0.64 -0.49
C ASP A 247 -2.44 0.59 -1.38
N TYR A 248 -1.45 1.41 -1.10
CA TYR A 248 -1.25 2.70 -1.75
C TYR A 248 0.22 2.99 -2.00
N VAL A 249 0.48 3.85 -2.98
CA VAL A 249 1.75 4.52 -3.19
C VAL A 249 1.47 6.01 -3.31
N PHE A 250 1.96 6.79 -2.35
CA PHE A 250 1.89 8.25 -2.37
C PHE A 250 3.26 8.84 -2.65
N VAL A 251 3.33 9.92 -3.39
CA VAL A 251 4.58 10.58 -3.74
C VAL A 251 4.49 12.09 -3.48
N GLU A 252 5.60 12.69 -3.08
CA GLU A 252 5.74 14.14 -2.95
C GLU A 252 5.55 14.85 -4.29
N ASN A 253 5.12 16.11 -4.29
CA ASN A 253 4.88 16.88 -5.51
C ASN A 253 6.13 17.06 -6.40
N THR A 254 7.32 16.97 -5.80
CA THR A 254 8.63 16.98 -6.48
C THR A 254 8.97 15.67 -7.18
N ILE A 255 8.09 14.68 -7.13
CA ILE A 255 8.24 13.38 -7.79
C ILE A 255 7.10 13.20 -8.79
N ASN A 256 7.44 12.90 -10.03
CA ASN A 256 6.48 12.58 -11.08
C ASN A 256 6.23 11.07 -11.10
N VAL A 257 4.96 10.67 -11.17
CA VAL A 257 4.54 9.29 -11.43
C VAL A 257 4.37 9.12 -12.94
N LYS A 258 5.24 8.33 -13.57
CA LYS A 258 5.24 8.08 -15.02
C LYS A 258 4.43 6.85 -15.41
N GLN A 259 4.27 5.91 -14.49
CA GLN A 259 3.47 4.71 -14.66
C GLN A 259 3.09 4.15 -13.29
N PHE A 260 1.90 3.59 -13.20
CA PHE A 260 1.46 2.83 -12.03
C PHE A 260 0.72 1.56 -12.47
N LYS A 261 1.04 0.44 -11.84
CA LYS A 261 0.40 -0.86 -12.09
C LYS A 261 0.08 -1.55 -10.78
N THR A 262 -1.09 -2.19 -10.73
CA THR A 262 -1.38 -3.27 -9.78
C THR A 262 -1.41 -4.57 -10.55
N ILE A 263 -0.66 -5.59 -10.10
CA ILE A 263 -0.61 -6.91 -10.75
C ILE A 263 -1.69 -7.79 -10.12
N ASP A 264 -2.96 -7.50 -10.42
CA ASP A 264 -4.14 -8.14 -9.83
C ASP A 264 -4.44 -9.55 -10.38
N THR A 265 -3.54 -10.06 -11.24
CA THR A 265 -3.54 -11.43 -11.74
C THR A 265 -2.56 -12.35 -11.01
N PHE A 266 -1.82 -11.85 -10.01
CA PHE A 266 -0.82 -12.60 -9.26
C PHE A 266 -1.36 -12.97 -7.87
N PHE A 267 -1.77 -14.21 -7.68
CA PHE A 267 -2.54 -14.71 -6.52
C PHE A 267 -1.68 -15.44 -5.47
N GLN A 268 -0.43 -15.03 -5.25
CA GLN A 268 0.46 -15.64 -4.26
C GLN A 268 0.38 -14.97 -2.87
N SER A 269 -0.51 -14.01 -2.72
CA SER A 269 -0.95 -13.39 -1.47
C SER A 269 -2.43 -13.03 -1.63
N ASP A 270 -3.08 -12.63 -0.55
CA ASP A 270 -4.39 -11.97 -0.60
C ASP A 270 -4.29 -10.50 -0.99
N HIS A 271 -3.08 -9.93 -1.04
CA HIS A 271 -2.79 -8.63 -1.64
C HIS A 271 -2.18 -8.78 -3.04
N PHE A 272 -2.22 -7.71 -3.81
CA PHE A 272 -1.63 -7.64 -5.15
C PHE A 272 -0.47 -6.64 -5.17
N PRO A 273 0.66 -7.01 -5.83
CA PRO A 273 1.80 -6.13 -5.93
C PRO A 273 1.48 -4.84 -6.67
N GLN A 274 1.97 -3.73 -6.15
CA GLN A 274 1.89 -2.42 -6.78
C GLN A 274 3.27 -1.97 -7.26
N ILE A 275 3.34 -1.42 -8.46
CA ILE A 275 4.59 -0.92 -9.06
C ILE A 275 4.35 0.50 -9.55
N ALA A 276 5.19 1.43 -9.08
CA ALA A 276 5.24 2.80 -9.54
C ALA A 276 6.58 3.08 -10.21
N ARG A 277 6.58 3.65 -11.43
CA ARG A 277 7.76 4.21 -12.06
C ARG A 277 7.70 5.72 -11.93
N CYS A 278 8.76 6.26 -11.35
CA CYS A 278 8.85 7.65 -10.94
C CYS A 278 10.11 8.32 -11.46
N SER A 279 10.10 9.67 -11.46
CA SER A 279 11.29 10.50 -11.67
C SER A 279 11.22 11.76 -10.81
N PHE A 280 12.36 12.35 -10.46
CA PHE A 280 12.37 13.69 -9.86
C PHE A 280 11.90 14.74 -10.87
N VAL A 281 11.17 15.75 -10.38
CA VAL A 281 10.84 16.94 -11.16
C VAL A 281 12.14 17.73 -11.35
N LYS A 282 12.48 18.04 -12.58
CA LYS A 282 13.66 18.87 -12.92
C LYS A 282 13.36 20.35 -12.71
#